data_3ee0d484791dac91663f7c89f22099e3
#
_entry.id   3ee0d484791dac91663f7c89f22099e3
#
_cell.length_a   1.000
_cell.length_b   1.000
_cell.length_c   1.000
_cell.angle_alpha   90.00
_cell.angle_beta   90.00
_cell.angle_gamma   90.00
#
_symmetry.space_group_name_H-M   'P 1'
#
loop_
_entity.id
_entity.type
_entity.pdbx_description
1 polymer ?
#
loop_
_entity_poly.entity_id
_entity_poly.type
_entity_poly.pdbx_seq_one_letter_code
_entity_poly.pdbx_strand_id
1 'polypeptide(L)'
;MYIDQDFTSKEIYTLEQKQRLNALTEELSLKSLPGKRWQWVTGAFVSYQNMRTNSPVFFHRDGISMLEGMLNGVFSNIHGAPPMSIDITSEGMPVYSNFRTPVTDLALFHRSTFNNLLVDGLSLTVGLRVDHERLSMDYDASAAASYNFSIAMGRNPLALTFDNSSYAMGGKLKNHYTQLLPSFSLKYDFNADNNIYATVSRGYRSGGYNIQGFSELIQ
;
A
#
# COMPACT_ATOMS: atom_id res chain seq x y z
N MET A 1 -4.80 -3.35 17.94
CA MET A 1 -5.55 -2.11 18.11
C MET A 1 -6.97 -2.39 17.67
N TYR A 2 -7.96 -2.19 18.52
CA TYR A 2 -9.36 -2.24 18.16
C TYR A 2 -9.77 -0.82 17.81
N ILE A 3 -10.37 -0.64 16.64
CA ILE A 3 -10.82 0.67 16.17
C ILE A 3 -12.28 0.51 15.78
N ASP A 4 -13.12 1.32 16.41
CA ASP A 4 -14.45 1.63 15.90
C ASP A 4 -14.25 2.69 14.81
N GLN A 5 -14.44 2.31 13.55
CA GLN A 5 -14.22 3.18 12.39
C GLN A 5 -15.52 3.66 11.76
N ASP A 6 -16.66 3.16 12.22
CA ASP A 6 -17.93 3.49 11.56
C ASP A 6 -18.55 4.81 12.01
N PHE A 7 -18.12 5.35 13.16
CA PHE A 7 -18.58 6.62 13.72
C PHE A 7 -20.12 6.73 13.81
N THR A 8 -20.82 5.60 13.85
CA THR A 8 -22.29 5.54 13.91
C THR A 8 -22.74 4.97 15.25
N SER A 9 -24.02 5.07 15.54
CA SER A 9 -24.65 4.43 16.71
C SER A 9 -25.00 2.96 16.47
N LYS A 10 -24.63 2.41 15.29
CA LYS A 10 -24.91 1.04 14.88
C LYS A 10 -23.67 0.20 15.07
N GLU A 11 -23.83 -1.05 15.47
CA GLU A 11 -22.75 -2.03 15.53
C GLU A 11 -22.56 -2.68 14.16
N ILE A 12 -21.77 -2.03 13.26
CA ILE A 12 -21.56 -2.51 11.91
C ILE A 12 -20.49 -3.58 11.89
N TYR A 13 -19.28 -3.27 12.35
CA TYR A 13 -18.19 -4.24 12.39
C TYR A 13 -17.15 -3.91 13.46
N THR A 14 -16.42 -4.93 13.85
CA THR A 14 -15.22 -4.80 14.67
C THR A 14 -14.00 -5.18 13.83
N LEU A 15 -12.98 -4.33 13.82
CA LEU A 15 -11.72 -4.55 13.11
C LEU A 15 -10.58 -4.71 14.12
N GLU A 16 -9.83 -5.79 14.00
CA GLU A 16 -8.53 -5.94 14.65
C GLU A 16 -7.42 -5.92 13.60
N GLN A 17 -6.38 -5.10 13.80
CA GLN A 17 -5.24 -5.08 12.90
C GLN A 17 -3.95 -5.34 13.66
N LYS A 18 -3.23 -6.40 13.26
CA LYS A 18 -1.89 -6.76 13.75
C LYS A 18 -0.90 -6.64 12.61
N GLN A 19 0.15 -5.84 12.82
CA GLN A 19 1.21 -5.65 11.83
C GLN A 19 2.57 -6.04 12.41
N ARG A 20 3.37 -6.70 11.58
CA ARG A 20 4.77 -7.00 11.86
C ARG A 20 5.63 -6.61 10.67
N LEU A 21 6.56 -5.68 10.90
CA LEU A 21 7.55 -5.26 9.92
C LEU A 21 8.92 -5.85 10.28
N ASN A 22 9.55 -6.51 9.31
CA ASN A 22 10.97 -6.84 9.34
C ASN A 22 11.65 -6.05 8.23
N ALA A 23 12.72 -5.34 8.55
CA ALA A 23 13.48 -4.53 7.60
C ALA A 23 14.98 -4.78 7.76
N LEU A 24 15.69 -4.79 6.63
CA LEU A 24 17.15 -4.79 6.53
C LEU A 24 17.52 -3.69 5.53
N THR A 25 18.47 -2.85 5.89
CA THR A 25 18.96 -1.78 5.01
C THR A 25 20.49 -1.71 5.13
N GLU A 26 21.16 -1.69 3.98
CA GLU A 26 22.61 -1.59 3.90
C GLU A 26 23.01 -0.57 2.85
N GLU A 27 24.05 0.20 3.14
CA GLU A 27 24.65 1.13 2.21
C GLU A 27 26.17 0.99 2.22
N LEU A 28 26.73 0.80 1.04
CA LEU A 28 28.16 0.84 0.83
C LEU A 28 28.53 2.11 0.05
N SER A 29 29.41 2.93 0.59
CA SER A 29 29.84 4.15 -0.07
C SER A 29 31.35 4.32 -0.07
N LEU A 30 31.88 4.81 -1.19
CA LEU A 30 33.25 5.24 -1.38
C LEU A 30 33.27 6.76 -1.53
N LYS A 31 34.22 7.42 -0.89
CA LYS A 31 34.34 8.88 -0.88
C LYS A 31 35.77 9.31 -1.23
N SER A 32 35.89 10.40 -1.94
CA SER A 32 37.17 11.08 -2.09
C SER A 32 37.65 11.67 -0.77
N LEU A 33 38.93 11.95 -0.67
CA LEU A 33 39.49 12.71 0.47
C LEU A 33 38.90 14.13 0.50
N PRO A 34 38.67 14.70 1.70
CA PRO A 34 38.21 16.07 1.86
C PRO A 34 39.27 17.10 1.42
N GLY A 35 38.84 18.34 1.22
CA GLY A 35 39.73 19.46 0.88
C GLY A 35 40.22 19.48 -0.57
N LYS A 36 39.75 18.59 -1.42
CA LYS A 36 40.07 18.58 -2.85
C LYS A 36 39.13 19.51 -3.62
N ARG A 37 39.62 20.02 -4.73
CA ARG A 37 38.83 20.84 -5.66
C ARG A 37 37.66 20.04 -6.27
N TRP A 38 37.90 18.76 -6.52
CA TRP A 38 36.89 17.78 -6.89
C TRP A 38 36.72 16.76 -5.77
N GLN A 39 35.53 16.71 -5.23
CA GLN A 39 35.12 15.75 -4.21
C GLN A 39 33.98 14.93 -4.76
N TRP A 40 33.95 13.65 -4.43
CA TRP A 40 32.90 12.77 -4.89
C TRP A 40 32.56 11.71 -3.85
N VAL A 41 31.34 11.21 -3.95
CA VAL A 41 30.87 10.02 -3.29
C VAL A 41 30.13 9.15 -4.32
N THR A 42 30.39 7.86 -4.29
CA THR A 42 29.66 6.86 -5.07
C THR A 42 29.30 5.71 -4.17
N GLY A 43 28.18 5.08 -4.40
CA GLY A 43 27.76 3.97 -3.56
C GLY A 43 26.60 3.17 -4.12
N ALA A 44 26.31 2.09 -3.40
CA ALA A 44 25.19 1.21 -3.62
C ALA A 44 24.36 1.12 -2.34
N PHE A 45 23.06 1.01 -2.52
CA PHE A 45 22.09 0.90 -1.44
C PHE A 45 21.19 -0.30 -1.72
N VAL A 46 20.86 -1.05 -0.68
CA VAL A 46 19.87 -2.12 -0.71
C VAL A 46 18.98 -2.00 0.52
N SER A 47 17.69 -2.10 0.30
CA SER A 47 16.70 -2.20 1.37
C SER A 47 15.75 -3.36 1.07
N TYR A 48 15.47 -4.15 2.07
CA TYR A 48 14.45 -5.18 2.05
C TYR A 48 13.52 -4.97 3.23
N GLN A 49 12.23 -4.87 2.94
CA GLN A 49 11.18 -4.76 3.94
C GLN A 49 10.14 -5.84 3.69
N ASN A 50 9.65 -6.46 4.75
CA ASN A 50 8.58 -7.45 4.67
C ASN A 50 7.57 -7.17 5.77
N MET A 51 6.46 -6.56 5.38
CA MET A 51 5.35 -6.30 6.27
C MET A 51 4.32 -7.43 6.16
N ARG A 52 3.92 -7.94 7.30
CA ARG A 52 2.80 -8.88 7.43
C ARG A 52 1.69 -8.20 8.21
N THR A 53 0.51 -8.20 7.63
CA THR A 53 -0.70 -7.64 8.26
C THR A 53 -1.73 -8.74 8.36
N ASN A 54 -2.20 -8.98 9.58
CA ASN A 54 -3.38 -9.79 9.86
C ASN A 54 -4.49 -8.83 10.27
N SER A 55 -5.61 -8.89 9.56
CA SER A 55 -6.70 -7.91 9.71
C SER A 55 -8.06 -8.61 9.69
N PRO A 56 -8.39 -9.38 10.75
CA PRO A 56 -9.73 -9.94 10.88
C PRO A 56 -10.77 -8.83 11.10
N VAL A 57 -11.89 -8.98 10.40
CA VAL A 57 -13.09 -8.15 10.54
C VAL A 57 -14.22 -9.05 10.98
N PHE A 58 -14.98 -8.62 11.97
CA PHE A 58 -16.21 -9.31 12.38
C PHE A 58 -17.40 -8.39 12.14
N PHE A 59 -18.24 -8.75 11.18
CA PHE A 59 -19.49 -8.03 10.92
C PHE A 59 -20.55 -8.45 11.92
N HIS A 60 -21.10 -7.47 12.60
CA HIS A 60 -22.26 -7.61 13.48
C HIS A 60 -23.57 -7.57 12.69
N ARG A 61 -24.70 -7.70 13.35
CA ARG A 61 -26.00 -7.80 12.68
C ARG A 61 -26.33 -6.60 11.79
N ASP A 62 -26.02 -5.38 12.25
CA ASP A 62 -26.26 -4.17 11.45
C ASP A 62 -25.38 -4.13 10.18
N GLY A 63 -24.13 -4.58 10.29
CA GLY A 63 -23.23 -4.68 9.15
C GLY A 63 -23.67 -5.77 8.16
N ILE A 64 -24.14 -6.90 8.65
CA ILE A 64 -24.71 -7.97 7.81
C ILE A 64 -25.92 -7.44 7.04
N SER A 65 -26.84 -6.74 7.71
CA SER A 65 -28.04 -6.17 7.08
C SER A 65 -27.68 -5.14 6.00
N MET A 66 -26.60 -4.36 6.23
CA MET A 66 -26.09 -3.43 5.22
C MET A 66 -25.52 -4.16 4.00
N LEU A 67 -24.70 -5.20 4.19
CA LEU A 67 -24.14 -6.02 3.11
C LEU A 67 -25.25 -6.73 2.31
N GLU A 68 -26.24 -7.26 3.00
CA GLU A 68 -27.43 -7.88 2.41
C GLU A 68 -28.21 -6.90 1.52
N GLY A 69 -28.43 -5.68 2.01
CA GLY A 69 -29.06 -4.60 1.24
C GLY A 69 -28.27 -4.22 -0.01
N MET A 70 -26.94 -4.13 0.09
CA MET A 70 -26.08 -3.86 -1.05
C MET A 70 -26.14 -4.99 -2.10
N LEU A 71 -26.04 -6.26 -1.68
CA LEU A 71 -26.09 -7.41 -2.57
C LEU A 71 -27.45 -7.50 -3.28
N ASN A 72 -28.55 -7.32 -2.54
CA ASN A 72 -29.90 -7.33 -3.11
C ASN A 72 -30.09 -6.15 -4.08
N GLY A 73 -29.50 -5.00 -3.80
CA GLY A 73 -29.45 -3.86 -4.72
C GLY A 73 -28.70 -4.18 -6.02
N VAL A 74 -27.59 -4.89 -5.95
CA VAL A 74 -26.86 -5.35 -7.15
C VAL A 74 -27.73 -6.34 -7.94
N PHE A 75 -28.33 -7.32 -7.28
CA PHE A 75 -29.18 -8.32 -7.95
C PHE A 75 -30.38 -7.69 -8.66
N SER A 76 -31.01 -6.67 -8.06
CA SER A 76 -32.15 -5.97 -8.67
C SER A 76 -31.79 -5.17 -9.92
N ASN A 77 -30.52 -4.82 -10.10
CA ASN A 77 -30.02 -4.05 -11.24
C ASN A 77 -29.48 -4.92 -12.39
N ILE A 78 -29.48 -6.24 -12.29
CA ILE A 78 -29.05 -7.12 -13.37
C ILE A 78 -30.16 -7.24 -14.42
N HIS A 79 -30.00 -6.52 -15.52
CA HIS A 79 -30.98 -6.51 -16.60
C HIS A 79 -31.12 -7.90 -17.27
N GLY A 80 -32.35 -8.39 -17.39
CA GLY A 80 -32.64 -9.66 -18.06
C GLY A 80 -32.47 -10.91 -17.19
N ALA A 81 -32.01 -10.78 -15.96
CA ALA A 81 -32.00 -11.85 -14.99
C ALA A 81 -33.37 -11.96 -14.26
N PRO A 82 -33.80 -13.16 -13.83
CA PRO A 82 -34.92 -13.27 -12.92
C PRO A 82 -34.60 -12.57 -11.60
N PRO A 83 -35.61 -12.06 -10.86
CA PRO A 83 -35.36 -11.46 -9.55
C PRO A 83 -34.68 -12.46 -8.61
N MET A 84 -33.60 -12.00 -8.00
CA MET A 84 -32.78 -12.76 -7.05
C MET A 84 -32.72 -12.03 -5.72
N SER A 85 -32.62 -12.78 -4.64
CA SER A 85 -32.39 -12.21 -3.32
C SER A 85 -31.52 -13.13 -2.46
N ILE A 86 -30.79 -12.50 -1.54
CA ILE A 86 -30.02 -13.15 -0.49
C ILE A 86 -30.54 -12.67 0.86
N ASP A 87 -30.65 -13.58 1.81
CA ASP A 87 -30.99 -13.33 3.22
C ASP A 87 -29.92 -14.03 4.06
N ILE A 88 -29.07 -13.22 4.74
CA ILE A 88 -27.97 -13.73 5.55
C ILE A 88 -28.49 -14.04 6.94
N THR A 89 -28.52 -15.31 7.28
CA THR A 89 -29.13 -15.83 8.53
C THR A 89 -28.14 -15.91 9.69
N SER A 90 -26.82 -15.71 9.44
CA SER A 90 -25.80 -15.65 10.49
C SER A 90 -26.03 -14.48 11.43
N GLU A 91 -25.83 -14.68 12.73
CA GLU A 91 -25.82 -13.58 13.73
C GLU A 91 -24.57 -12.70 13.65
N GLY A 92 -23.48 -13.27 13.12
CA GLY A 92 -22.21 -12.60 12.88
C GLY A 92 -21.47 -13.24 11.71
N MET A 93 -20.60 -12.46 11.04
CA MET A 93 -19.84 -12.93 9.90
C MET A 93 -18.36 -12.60 10.08
N PRO A 94 -17.52 -13.60 10.41
CA PRO A 94 -16.08 -13.41 10.46
C PRO A 94 -15.51 -13.33 9.03
N VAL A 95 -14.65 -12.34 8.80
CA VAL A 95 -13.84 -12.20 7.59
C VAL A 95 -12.38 -12.15 8.05
N TYR A 96 -11.61 -13.14 7.63
CA TYR A 96 -10.18 -13.22 7.93
C TYR A 96 -9.41 -12.75 6.71
N SER A 97 -8.44 -11.85 6.92
CA SER A 97 -7.56 -11.39 5.85
C SER A 97 -6.13 -11.29 6.33
N ASN A 98 -5.23 -11.83 5.52
CA ASN A 98 -3.80 -11.78 5.73
C ASN A 98 -3.13 -11.18 4.51
N PHE A 99 -2.20 -10.28 4.75
CA PHE A 99 -1.41 -9.64 3.71
C PHE A 99 0.06 -9.78 4.03
N ARG A 100 0.84 -10.06 3.01
CA ARG A 100 2.29 -10.02 3.06
C ARG A 100 2.79 -9.13 1.93
N THR A 101 3.49 -8.05 2.28
CA THR A 101 3.95 -7.05 1.32
C THR A 101 5.48 -6.90 1.39
N PRO A 102 6.25 -7.81 0.76
CA PRO A 102 7.69 -7.63 0.63
C PRO A 102 7.99 -6.54 -0.41
N VAL A 103 8.92 -5.67 -0.04
CA VAL A 103 9.49 -4.61 -0.88
C VAL A 103 11.01 -4.77 -0.88
N THR A 104 11.60 -4.74 -2.05
CA THR A 104 13.06 -4.71 -2.24
C THR A 104 13.40 -3.47 -3.04
N ASP A 105 14.30 -2.65 -2.52
CA ASP A 105 14.81 -1.46 -3.18
C ASP A 105 16.32 -1.58 -3.37
N LEU A 106 16.79 -1.35 -4.58
CA LEU A 106 18.19 -1.37 -4.98
C LEU A 106 18.52 -0.04 -5.62
N ALA A 107 19.59 0.61 -5.17
CA ALA A 107 20.01 1.85 -5.79
C ALA A 107 21.52 1.92 -6.00
N LEU A 108 21.91 2.63 -7.06
CA LEU A 108 23.27 3.09 -7.30
C LEU A 108 23.25 4.60 -7.34
N PHE A 109 24.24 5.22 -6.70
CA PHE A 109 24.32 6.68 -6.69
C PHE A 109 25.75 7.17 -6.86
N HIS A 110 25.85 8.32 -7.49
CA HIS A 110 27.07 9.09 -7.60
C HIS A 110 26.79 10.57 -7.41
N ARG A 111 27.68 11.26 -6.71
CA ARG A 111 27.62 12.70 -6.49
C ARG A 111 29.01 13.28 -6.59
N SER A 112 29.18 14.29 -7.43
CA SER A 112 30.42 15.06 -7.58
C SER A 112 30.18 16.50 -7.14
N THR A 113 31.13 17.04 -6.37
CA THR A 113 31.16 18.43 -5.97
C THR A 113 32.46 19.06 -6.49
N PHE A 114 32.32 20.13 -7.24
CA PHE A 114 33.41 20.92 -7.78
C PHE A 114 33.49 22.22 -6.98
N ASN A 115 34.51 22.35 -6.15
CA ASN A 115 34.75 23.54 -5.31
C ASN A 115 35.58 24.57 -6.08
N ASN A 116 35.33 25.87 -5.85
CA ASN A 116 35.99 26.98 -6.52
C ASN A 116 35.95 26.82 -8.05
N LEU A 117 34.76 26.60 -8.61
CA LEU A 117 34.59 26.19 -10.01
C LEU A 117 35.05 27.26 -11.00
N LEU A 118 34.58 28.50 -10.85
CA LEU A 118 34.89 29.65 -11.69
C LEU A 118 35.53 30.78 -10.88
N VAL A 119 35.04 30.98 -9.67
CA VAL A 119 35.49 31.96 -8.70
C VAL A 119 35.64 31.28 -7.34
N ASP A 120 36.48 31.85 -6.47
CA ASP A 120 36.61 31.35 -5.11
C ASP A 120 35.28 31.44 -4.37
N GLY A 121 34.98 30.40 -3.60
CA GLY A 121 33.71 30.27 -2.87
C GLY A 121 32.57 29.66 -3.68
N LEU A 122 32.67 29.56 -5.03
CA LEU A 122 31.60 28.96 -5.84
C LEU A 122 31.77 27.44 -5.97
N SER A 123 30.79 26.70 -5.53
CA SER A 123 30.75 25.22 -5.61
C SER A 123 29.55 24.73 -6.39
N LEU A 124 29.77 23.79 -7.31
CA LEU A 124 28.74 23.08 -8.04
C LEU A 124 28.72 21.63 -7.59
N THR A 125 27.54 21.14 -7.23
CA THR A 125 27.29 19.71 -6.96
C THR A 125 26.34 19.13 -7.97
N VAL A 126 26.73 18.00 -8.57
CA VAL A 126 25.91 17.21 -9.48
C VAL A 126 25.77 15.81 -8.90
N GLY A 127 24.56 15.34 -8.78
CA GLY A 127 24.24 14.01 -8.29
C GLY A 127 23.30 13.25 -9.22
N LEU A 128 23.48 11.95 -9.27
CA LEU A 128 22.63 11.03 -9.97
C LEU A 128 22.41 9.79 -9.12
N ARG A 129 21.15 9.38 -9.00
CA ARG A 129 20.77 8.12 -8.36
C ARG A 129 19.81 7.37 -9.29
N VAL A 130 20.03 6.07 -9.40
CA VAL A 130 19.13 5.14 -10.07
C VAL A 130 18.56 4.21 -9.02
N ASP A 131 17.26 4.21 -8.86
CA ASP A 131 16.52 3.32 -7.97
C ASP A 131 15.77 2.26 -8.79
N HIS A 132 15.81 1.03 -8.30
CA HIS A 132 14.99 -0.07 -8.79
C HIS A 132 14.27 -0.73 -7.64
N GLU A 133 12.96 -0.52 -7.58
CA GLU A 133 12.10 -1.05 -6.54
C GLU A 133 11.21 -2.17 -7.07
N ARG A 134 11.08 -3.24 -6.29
CA ARG A 134 10.16 -4.36 -6.53
C ARG A 134 9.22 -4.49 -5.35
N LEU A 135 7.93 -4.43 -5.63
CA LEU A 135 6.88 -4.65 -4.67
C LEU A 135 6.11 -5.92 -5.03
N SER A 136 5.72 -6.66 -4.02
CA SER A 136 4.69 -7.69 -4.20
C SER A 136 3.71 -7.65 -3.03
N MET A 137 2.52 -8.18 -3.28
CA MET A 137 1.52 -8.40 -2.26
C MET A 137 0.98 -9.81 -2.45
N ASP A 138 1.21 -10.66 -1.45
CA ASP A 138 0.52 -11.93 -1.30
C ASP A 138 -0.66 -11.69 -0.36
N TYR A 139 -1.86 -12.10 -0.73
CA TYR A 139 -3.04 -11.95 0.11
C TYR A 139 -3.86 -13.24 0.12
N ASP A 140 -4.45 -13.51 1.27
CA ASP A 140 -5.49 -14.50 1.47
C ASP A 140 -6.59 -13.90 2.32
N ALA A 141 -7.82 -14.16 1.93
CA ALA A 141 -9.01 -13.75 2.65
C ALA A 141 -10.03 -14.86 2.63
N SER A 142 -10.76 -15.01 3.73
CA SER A 142 -11.88 -15.97 3.84
C SER A 142 -13.00 -15.37 4.65
N ALA A 143 -14.23 -15.71 4.27
CA ALA A 143 -15.43 -15.36 4.99
C ALA A 143 -16.30 -16.59 5.14
N ALA A 144 -17.08 -16.67 6.22
CA ALA A 144 -18.04 -17.73 6.43
C ALA A 144 -19.38 -17.14 6.89
N ALA A 145 -20.47 -17.60 6.26
CA ALA A 145 -21.82 -17.18 6.61
C ALA A 145 -22.83 -18.28 6.28
N SER A 146 -23.95 -18.27 6.99
CA SER A 146 -25.16 -19.00 6.62
C SER A 146 -26.13 -18.05 5.92
N TYR A 147 -26.70 -18.46 4.80
CA TYR A 147 -27.61 -17.61 4.03
C TYR A 147 -28.59 -18.41 3.22
N ASN A 148 -29.77 -17.82 2.93
CA ASN A 148 -30.72 -18.26 1.99
C ASN A 148 -30.57 -17.48 0.69
N PHE A 149 -30.53 -18.18 -0.43
CA PHE A 149 -30.51 -17.53 -1.74
C PHE A 149 -31.77 -17.93 -2.51
N SER A 150 -32.49 -16.98 -3.09
CA SER A 150 -33.69 -17.26 -3.84
C SER A 150 -33.66 -16.64 -5.24
N ILE A 151 -34.21 -17.35 -6.20
CA ILE A 151 -34.40 -16.92 -7.59
C ILE A 151 -35.88 -17.09 -7.94
N ALA A 152 -36.54 -16.04 -8.40
CA ALA A 152 -37.92 -16.11 -8.86
C ALA A 152 -37.97 -16.74 -10.26
N MET A 153 -38.39 -17.98 -10.32
CA MET A 153 -38.60 -18.75 -11.57
C MET A 153 -40.09 -18.98 -11.79
N GLY A 154 -40.74 -18.04 -12.48
CA GLY A 154 -42.18 -18.18 -12.77
C GLY A 154 -43.04 -18.26 -11.50
N ARG A 155 -43.88 -19.31 -11.42
CA ARG A 155 -44.78 -19.52 -10.26
C ARG A 155 -44.09 -20.17 -9.05
N ASN A 156 -42.93 -20.79 -9.22
CA ASN A 156 -42.22 -21.50 -8.15
C ASN A 156 -40.84 -20.90 -7.98
N PRO A 157 -40.56 -20.13 -6.90
CA PRO A 157 -39.21 -19.66 -6.62
C PRO A 157 -38.32 -20.85 -6.27
N LEU A 158 -37.09 -20.82 -6.78
CA LEU A 158 -36.02 -21.69 -6.31
C LEU A 158 -35.43 -21.06 -5.06
N ALA A 159 -35.46 -21.75 -3.94
CA ALA A 159 -34.80 -21.35 -2.70
C ALA A 159 -33.72 -22.36 -2.33
N LEU A 160 -32.54 -21.89 -2.03
CA LEU A 160 -31.37 -22.68 -1.63
C LEU A 160 -30.90 -22.16 -0.28
N THR A 161 -30.67 -23.05 0.67
CA THR A 161 -30.09 -22.72 1.98
C THR A 161 -28.65 -23.20 2.03
N PHE A 162 -27.77 -22.33 2.49
CA PHE A 162 -26.36 -22.59 2.66
C PHE A 162 -25.98 -22.40 4.14
N ASP A 163 -25.66 -23.50 4.81
CA ASP A 163 -25.26 -23.47 6.22
C ASP A 163 -23.75 -23.40 6.33
N ASN A 164 -23.25 -22.41 7.09
CA ASN A 164 -21.83 -22.19 7.36
C ASN A 164 -20.96 -22.28 6.09
N SER A 165 -21.47 -21.70 5.02
CA SER A 165 -20.78 -21.70 3.74
C SER A 165 -19.55 -20.80 3.82
N SER A 166 -18.38 -21.33 3.45
CA SER A 166 -17.14 -20.60 3.46
C SER A 166 -16.68 -20.27 2.06
N TYR A 167 -16.23 -19.05 1.87
CA TYR A 167 -15.58 -18.58 0.66
C TYR A 167 -14.17 -18.12 0.98
N ALA A 168 -13.20 -18.52 0.17
CA ALA A 168 -11.81 -18.10 0.30
C ALA A 168 -11.31 -17.59 -1.04
N MET A 169 -10.54 -16.53 -0.98
CA MET A 169 -9.85 -15.93 -2.12
C MET A 169 -8.41 -15.61 -1.73
N GLY A 170 -7.53 -15.73 -2.69
CA GLY A 170 -6.13 -15.38 -2.48
C GLY A 170 -5.45 -15.11 -3.80
N GLY A 171 -4.34 -14.45 -3.73
CA GLY A 171 -3.59 -14.10 -4.92
C GLY A 171 -2.26 -13.45 -4.62
N LYS A 172 -1.55 -13.14 -5.72
CA LYS A 172 -0.27 -12.47 -5.69
C LYS A 172 -0.23 -11.37 -6.72
N LEU A 173 0.08 -10.16 -6.27
CA LEU A 173 0.33 -9.00 -7.11
C LEU A 173 1.81 -8.67 -7.08
N LYS A 174 2.35 -8.22 -8.21
CA LYS A 174 3.75 -7.79 -8.33
C LYS A 174 3.81 -6.51 -9.13
N ASN A 175 4.68 -5.63 -8.72
CA ASN A 175 4.97 -4.41 -9.44
C ASN A 175 6.46 -4.06 -9.32
N HIS A 176 6.99 -3.26 -10.23
CA HIS A 176 8.36 -2.77 -10.18
C HIS A 176 8.44 -1.37 -10.76
N TYR A 177 9.36 -0.59 -10.24
CA TYR A 177 9.62 0.78 -10.67
C TYR A 177 11.11 0.98 -10.84
N THR A 178 11.51 1.68 -11.89
CA THR A 178 12.89 2.13 -12.07
C THR A 178 12.87 3.62 -12.27
N GLN A 179 13.64 4.35 -11.49
CA GLN A 179 13.65 5.82 -11.50
C GLN A 179 15.07 6.37 -11.59
N LEU A 180 15.21 7.42 -12.39
CA LEU A 180 16.41 8.22 -12.48
C LEU A 180 16.17 9.53 -11.73
N LEU A 181 17.02 9.81 -10.74
CA LEU A 181 16.87 10.91 -9.78
C LEU A 181 18.10 11.83 -9.87
N PRO A 182 18.14 12.77 -10.83
CA PRO A 182 19.17 13.77 -10.91
C PRO A 182 19.00 14.83 -9.83
N SER A 183 20.13 15.42 -9.40
CA SER A 183 20.19 16.57 -8.49
C SER A 183 21.30 17.54 -8.91
N PHE A 184 21.03 18.82 -8.78
CA PHE A 184 21.96 19.90 -9.05
C PHE A 184 21.89 20.89 -7.89
N SER A 185 23.05 21.32 -7.39
CA SER A 185 23.14 22.33 -6.35
C SER A 185 24.27 23.30 -6.65
N LEU A 186 23.98 24.57 -6.56
CA LEU A 186 24.96 25.65 -6.64
C LEU A 186 25.07 26.31 -5.26
N LYS A 187 26.27 26.48 -4.74
CA LYS A 187 26.55 27.10 -3.47
C LYS A 187 27.59 28.18 -3.65
N TYR A 188 27.42 29.33 -3.00
CA TYR A 188 28.43 30.39 -2.94
C TYR A 188 28.69 30.77 -1.48
N ASP A 189 29.96 30.63 -1.07
CA ASP A 189 30.45 31.02 0.25
C ASP A 189 31.00 32.46 0.16
N PHE A 190 30.35 33.43 0.81
CA PHE A 190 30.79 34.82 0.87
C PHE A 190 32.01 34.98 1.79
N ASN A 191 32.00 34.21 2.89
CA ASN A 191 33.07 34.14 3.88
C ASN A 191 32.93 32.80 4.64
N ALA A 192 33.74 32.59 5.69
CA ALA A 192 33.74 31.36 6.47
C ALA A 192 32.38 31.04 7.15
N ASP A 193 31.58 32.05 7.44
CA ASP A 193 30.36 31.93 8.26
C ASP A 193 29.09 32.06 7.46
N ASN A 194 29.15 32.59 6.22
CA ASN A 194 27.95 32.92 5.44
C ASN A 194 27.99 32.34 4.03
N ASN A 195 26.93 31.69 3.64
CA ASN A 195 26.73 31.14 2.29
C ASN A 195 25.29 31.26 1.82
N ILE A 196 25.11 31.14 0.52
CA ILE A 196 23.81 30.95 -0.14
C ILE A 196 23.90 29.72 -1.01
N TYR A 197 22.82 28.98 -1.11
CA TYR A 197 22.72 27.82 -2.02
C TYR A 197 21.34 27.69 -2.63
N ALA A 198 21.31 27.09 -3.81
CA ALA A 198 20.09 26.66 -4.48
C ALA A 198 20.24 25.21 -4.94
N THR A 199 19.20 24.42 -4.78
CA THR A 199 19.17 23.00 -5.18
C THR A 199 17.92 22.70 -5.97
N VAL A 200 18.10 21.98 -7.09
CA VAL A 200 17.01 21.40 -7.88
C VAL A 200 17.25 19.90 -7.92
N SER A 201 16.23 19.11 -7.57
CA SER A 201 16.31 17.65 -7.59
C SER A 201 14.98 17.04 -8.01
N ARG A 202 15.07 15.90 -8.68
CA ARG A 202 13.93 15.04 -8.92
C ARG A 202 13.81 14.05 -7.78
N GLY A 203 12.64 14.01 -7.15
CA GLY A 203 12.24 12.95 -6.23
C GLY A 203 11.11 12.12 -6.83
N TYR A 204 10.85 10.94 -6.28
CA TYR A 204 9.66 10.16 -6.59
C TYR A 204 9.12 9.50 -5.32
N ARG A 205 7.87 9.10 -5.40
CA ARG A 205 7.23 8.25 -4.41
C ARG A 205 6.72 7.01 -5.11
N SER A 206 7.15 5.85 -4.67
CA SER A 206 6.63 4.58 -5.19
C SER A 206 5.15 4.42 -4.89
N GLY A 207 4.47 3.68 -5.75
CA GLY A 207 3.14 3.20 -5.46
C GLY A 207 3.14 2.22 -4.28
N GLY A 208 1.99 2.03 -3.66
CA GLY A 208 1.78 1.03 -2.61
C GLY A 208 0.52 0.23 -2.90
N TYR A 209 0.35 -0.87 -2.20
CA TYR A 209 -0.92 -1.59 -2.20
C TYR A 209 -1.81 -1.04 -1.08
N ASN A 210 -3.04 -0.67 -1.42
CA ASN A 210 -4.04 -0.31 -0.41
C ASN A 210 -4.57 -1.59 0.24
N ILE A 211 -4.11 -1.89 1.46
CA ILE A 211 -4.56 -3.03 2.24
C ILE A 211 -5.76 -2.69 3.14
N GLN A 212 -6.18 -1.42 3.15
CA GLN A 212 -7.36 -0.95 3.89
C GLN A 212 -8.62 -0.91 3.01
N GLY A 213 -8.54 -1.42 1.77
CA GLY A 213 -9.59 -1.31 0.76
C GLY A 213 -10.96 -1.88 1.15
N PHE A 214 -11.06 -2.66 2.24
CA PHE A 214 -12.35 -3.05 2.80
C PHE A 214 -13.10 -1.86 3.43
N SER A 215 -12.42 -0.86 3.95
CA SER A 215 -13.06 0.34 4.50
C SER A 215 -13.56 1.31 3.41
N GLU A 216 -12.97 1.25 2.21
CA GLU A 216 -13.37 2.09 1.07
C GLU A 216 -14.52 1.49 0.24
N LEU A 217 -14.73 0.17 0.32
CA LEU A 217 -15.86 -0.50 -0.33
C LEU A 217 -17.19 -0.29 0.40
N ILE A 218 -17.15 0.28 1.61
CA ILE A 218 -18.30 0.48 2.50
C ILE A 218 -18.66 1.97 2.59
N GLN A 219 -17.90 2.89 2.00
CA GLN A 219 -18.23 4.30 1.83
C GLN A 219 -18.82 4.56 0.45
#